data_476cd3a627d87d61a59d7f267fa98de9
#
_entry.id   476cd3a627d87d61a59d7f267fa98de9
#
_cell.length_a   1.000
_cell.length_b   1.000
_cell.length_c   1.000
_cell.angle_alpha   90.00
_cell.angle_beta   90.00
_cell.angle_gamma   90.00
#
_symmetry.space_group_name_H-M   'P 1'
#
loop_
_entity.id
_entity.type
_entity.pdbx_description
1 polymer ?
#
loop_
_entity_poly.entity_id
_entity_poly.type
_entity_poly.pdbx_seq_one_letter_code
_entity_poly.pdbx_strand_id
1 'polypeptide(L)'
;MHVVDMVFHWARVDPHRPAIISPDLITTFAGLAEAIDSISNRIDQLGLDPSEPVATVIGNPALSIAIAFALQRSGFSVAPANRGLIKHLQPNGIRNLIYDVEGFVASGGRNIRFDNSWLPPPSSTPTSRAYRRRPVGDVDLIYFTSGTTGLPKKFVQSRRGMDAHLLRFAADATRQSALIVSGLTGALGVNFTCEILYSGKTVCRAPTPQAMLELVGLFQIDTMVGSPQQVLGLTALKELRPDLPVDSLQTIIMAGATIGRRGIDRIRATLCRTVINAYTSTEASLAALAPYDLIEGIPGAVGFVAPWAEVEIVDNAGNPVPNGRDGIIRYRTPRFSPKSGAVTDQWFYPGDIGHLTDDGILCVVGRTSDVINIGGVKIYARNIEELVETMEDVREAAACGVKDAAGVEQLWVAVVPNGTVDGEALKARIQAHPGVSGHLSELFVVPELPRGDLGKVQKVRLKELLIGLVGTT
;
A
#
# COMPACT_ATOMS: atom_id res chain seq x y z
N MET A 1 -21.18 -10.43 -0.62
CA MET A 1 -20.78 -11.53 0.30
C MET A 1 -19.47 -11.12 0.93
N HIS A 2 -19.38 -11.11 2.23
CA HIS A 2 -18.22 -10.58 2.97
C HIS A 2 -17.06 -11.60 3.00
N VAL A 3 -15.80 -11.13 3.15
CA VAL A 3 -14.63 -12.01 3.24
C VAL A 3 -14.76 -13.04 4.37
N VAL A 4 -15.33 -12.65 5.51
CA VAL A 4 -15.59 -13.56 6.64
C VAL A 4 -16.51 -14.71 6.23
N ASP A 5 -17.57 -14.44 5.47
CA ASP A 5 -18.47 -15.51 4.95
C ASP A 5 -17.70 -16.50 4.07
N MET A 6 -16.72 -16.01 3.29
CA MET A 6 -15.89 -16.87 2.43
C MET A 6 -14.89 -17.70 3.22
N VAL A 7 -14.31 -17.17 4.29
CA VAL A 7 -13.47 -17.99 5.20
C VAL A 7 -14.26 -19.19 5.74
N PHE A 8 -15.48 -18.97 6.20
CA PHE A 8 -16.35 -20.07 6.66
C PHE A 8 -16.82 -20.99 5.53
N HIS A 9 -16.98 -20.47 4.31
CA HIS A 9 -17.26 -21.29 3.13
C HIS A 9 -16.10 -22.25 2.86
N TRP A 10 -14.88 -21.73 2.77
CA TRP A 10 -13.68 -22.52 2.50
C TRP A 10 -13.37 -23.50 3.63
N ALA A 11 -13.62 -23.13 4.89
CA ALA A 11 -13.52 -24.03 6.02
C ALA A 11 -14.43 -25.28 5.90
N ARG A 12 -15.53 -25.22 5.13
CA ARG A 12 -16.40 -26.36 4.84
C ARG A 12 -16.00 -27.12 3.60
N VAL A 13 -15.51 -26.40 2.57
CA VAL A 13 -15.15 -26.99 1.26
C VAL A 13 -13.83 -27.73 1.35
N ASP A 14 -12.83 -27.10 1.99
CA ASP A 14 -11.50 -27.66 2.17
C ASP A 14 -10.92 -27.22 3.53
N PRO A 15 -11.33 -27.89 4.63
CA PRO A 15 -11.00 -27.47 6.00
C PRO A 15 -9.50 -27.48 6.29
N HIS A 16 -8.73 -28.33 5.63
CA HIS A 16 -7.30 -28.52 5.87
C HIS A 16 -6.42 -27.62 5.00
N ARG A 17 -7.00 -26.92 4.03
CA ARG A 17 -6.26 -25.98 3.20
C ARG A 17 -5.64 -24.88 4.08
N PRO A 18 -4.36 -24.55 3.92
CA PRO A 18 -3.74 -23.41 4.58
C PRO A 18 -4.45 -22.11 4.19
N ALA A 19 -4.90 -21.36 5.17
CA ALA A 19 -5.42 -20.01 5.00
C ALA A 19 -4.31 -18.97 5.23
N ILE A 20 -3.53 -19.17 6.30
CA ILE A 20 -2.44 -18.26 6.67
C ILE A 20 -1.21 -19.09 7.03
N ILE A 21 -0.07 -18.74 6.45
CA ILE A 21 1.25 -19.31 6.78
C ILE A 21 2.12 -18.21 7.37
N SER A 22 2.69 -18.48 8.54
CA SER A 22 3.75 -17.70 9.17
C SER A 22 4.91 -18.63 9.57
N PRO A 23 6.11 -18.13 9.91
CA PRO A 23 7.25 -18.98 10.23
C PRO A 23 6.97 -20.05 11.31
N ASP A 24 6.14 -19.69 12.29
CA ASP A 24 5.90 -20.53 13.47
C ASP A 24 4.55 -21.27 13.42
N LEU A 25 3.67 -20.96 12.45
CA LEU A 25 2.30 -21.46 12.47
C LEU A 25 1.67 -21.53 11.07
N ILE A 26 1.07 -22.66 10.77
CA ILE A 26 0.14 -22.84 9.66
C ILE A 26 -1.28 -22.84 10.22
N THR A 27 -2.07 -21.84 9.84
CA THR A 27 -3.48 -21.75 10.19
C THR A 27 -4.31 -22.21 9.00
N THR A 28 -5.06 -23.28 9.14
CA THR A 28 -5.97 -23.77 8.08
C THR A 28 -7.24 -22.90 8.03
N PHE A 29 -8.05 -23.04 6.95
CA PHE A 29 -9.35 -22.37 6.88
C PHE A 29 -10.28 -22.81 8.04
N ALA A 30 -10.26 -24.08 8.42
CA ALA A 30 -11.01 -24.54 9.59
C ALA A 30 -10.52 -23.88 10.87
N GLY A 31 -9.20 -23.88 11.11
CA GLY A 31 -8.63 -23.24 12.30
C GLY A 31 -8.87 -21.73 12.37
N LEU A 32 -8.81 -21.04 11.22
CA LEU A 32 -9.14 -19.61 11.15
C LEU A 32 -10.63 -19.37 11.47
N ALA A 33 -11.54 -20.19 10.92
CA ALA A 33 -12.96 -20.06 11.17
C ALA A 33 -13.30 -20.33 12.66
N GLU A 34 -12.69 -21.34 13.27
CA GLU A 34 -12.86 -21.65 14.70
C GLU A 34 -12.32 -20.51 15.59
N ALA A 35 -11.16 -19.96 15.25
CA ALA A 35 -10.61 -18.81 15.97
C ALA A 35 -11.55 -17.59 15.87
N ILE A 36 -12.05 -17.27 14.67
CA ILE A 36 -13.00 -16.18 14.46
C ILE A 36 -14.27 -16.40 15.30
N ASP A 37 -14.82 -17.63 15.33
CA ASP A 37 -16.03 -17.94 16.10
C ASP A 37 -15.81 -17.78 17.61
N SER A 38 -14.73 -18.34 18.13
CA SER A 38 -14.36 -18.25 19.54
C SER A 38 -14.14 -16.79 19.99
N ILE A 39 -13.34 -16.04 19.21
CA ILE A 39 -13.06 -14.63 19.50
C ILE A 39 -14.34 -13.78 19.39
N SER A 40 -15.24 -14.03 18.40
CA SER A 40 -16.52 -13.31 18.30
C SER A 40 -17.37 -13.53 19.55
N ASN A 41 -17.47 -14.77 20.05
CA ASN A 41 -18.24 -15.07 21.25
C ASN A 41 -17.67 -14.35 22.48
N ARG A 42 -16.35 -14.18 22.53
CA ARG A 42 -15.69 -13.42 23.61
C ARG A 42 -15.95 -11.91 23.49
N ILE A 43 -15.88 -11.35 22.28
CA ILE A 43 -16.18 -9.94 22.01
C ILE A 43 -17.63 -9.61 22.41
N ASP A 44 -18.60 -10.48 22.06
CA ASP A 44 -20.00 -10.29 22.42
C ASP A 44 -20.21 -10.18 23.95
N GLN A 45 -19.36 -10.85 24.76
CA GLN A 45 -19.41 -10.81 26.22
C GLN A 45 -18.77 -9.53 26.83
N LEU A 46 -18.00 -8.78 26.03
CA LEU A 46 -17.32 -7.57 26.55
C LEU A 46 -18.29 -6.41 26.79
N GLY A 47 -19.50 -6.44 26.24
CA GLY A 47 -20.46 -5.35 26.35
C GLY A 47 -19.96 -4.04 25.76
N LEU A 48 -19.27 -4.10 24.63
CA LEU A 48 -18.87 -2.94 23.85
C LEU A 48 -20.08 -2.41 23.05
N ASP A 49 -20.09 -1.10 22.79
CA ASP A 49 -21.08 -0.48 21.91
C ASP A 49 -20.68 -0.69 20.45
N PRO A 50 -21.49 -1.39 19.62
CA PRO A 50 -21.19 -1.62 18.20
C PRO A 50 -21.10 -0.34 17.37
N SER A 51 -21.65 0.78 17.83
CA SER A 51 -21.52 2.08 17.14
C SER A 51 -20.12 2.68 17.27
N GLU A 52 -19.33 2.23 18.25
CA GLU A 52 -17.96 2.68 18.45
C GLU A 52 -16.97 1.74 17.74
N PRO A 53 -16.06 2.27 16.90
CA PRO A 53 -15.04 1.45 16.26
C PRO A 53 -14.02 0.92 17.28
N VAL A 54 -13.46 -0.25 16.97
CA VAL A 54 -12.43 -0.91 17.78
C VAL A 54 -11.10 -0.90 17.04
N ALA A 55 -10.06 -0.36 17.65
CA ALA A 55 -8.70 -0.49 17.15
C ALA A 55 -8.10 -1.85 17.56
N THR A 56 -7.16 -2.35 16.75
CA THR A 56 -6.41 -3.57 17.06
C THR A 56 -4.92 -3.33 16.93
N VAL A 57 -4.12 -3.68 17.95
CA VAL A 57 -2.65 -3.67 17.94
C VAL A 57 -2.17 -5.06 18.33
N ILE A 58 -2.02 -5.91 17.33
CA ILE A 58 -1.74 -7.34 17.46
C ILE A 58 -0.46 -7.69 16.73
N GLY A 59 0.48 -8.31 17.42
CA GLY A 59 1.80 -8.65 16.89
C GLY A 59 1.78 -9.84 15.93
N ASN A 60 0.98 -10.87 16.23
CA ASN A 60 0.87 -12.05 15.36
C ASN A 60 -0.07 -11.78 14.17
N PRO A 61 0.38 -11.94 12.91
CA PRO A 61 -0.43 -11.63 11.73
C PRO A 61 -1.71 -12.46 11.60
N ALA A 62 -1.66 -13.77 11.89
CA ALA A 62 -2.82 -14.64 11.80
C ALA A 62 -3.88 -14.25 12.84
N LEU A 63 -3.44 -13.95 14.05
CA LEU A 63 -4.29 -13.47 15.13
C LEU A 63 -4.88 -12.09 14.81
N SER A 64 -4.09 -11.17 14.25
CA SER A 64 -4.56 -9.86 13.81
C SER A 64 -5.72 -9.97 12.82
N ILE A 65 -5.60 -10.87 11.83
CA ILE A 65 -6.65 -11.16 10.85
C ILE A 65 -7.88 -11.78 11.54
N ALA A 66 -7.69 -12.78 12.41
CA ALA A 66 -8.78 -13.44 13.11
C ALA A 66 -9.58 -12.49 13.99
N ILE A 67 -8.90 -11.60 14.75
CA ILE A 67 -9.55 -10.59 15.60
C ILE A 67 -10.30 -9.56 14.75
N ALA A 68 -9.69 -9.06 13.65
CA ALA A 68 -10.36 -8.11 12.76
C ALA A 68 -11.64 -8.70 12.17
N PHE A 69 -11.60 -9.95 11.72
CA PHE A 69 -12.77 -10.65 11.18
C PHE A 69 -13.82 -10.99 12.26
N ALA A 70 -13.38 -11.32 13.47
CA ALA A 70 -14.28 -11.55 14.61
C ALA A 70 -15.02 -10.27 15.00
N LEU A 71 -14.33 -9.13 15.06
CA LEU A 71 -14.94 -7.81 15.31
C LEU A 71 -15.99 -7.47 14.24
N GLN A 72 -15.67 -7.63 12.96
CA GLN A 72 -16.62 -7.38 11.87
C GLN A 72 -17.85 -8.32 11.97
N ARG A 73 -17.63 -9.59 12.34
CA ARG A 73 -18.71 -10.55 12.55
C ARG A 73 -19.59 -10.19 13.75
N SER A 74 -19.03 -9.58 14.78
CA SER A 74 -19.76 -9.06 15.95
C SER A 74 -20.36 -7.66 15.72
N GLY A 75 -20.23 -7.09 14.51
CA GLY A 75 -20.89 -5.84 14.13
C GLY A 75 -20.05 -4.58 14.41
N PHE A 76 -18.75 -4.71 14.65
CA PHE A 76 -17.86 -3.57 14.90
C PHE A 76 -17.08 -3.14 13.68
N SER A 77 -16.95 -1.83 13.50
CA SER A 77 -15.95 -1.25 12.60
C SER A 77 -14.55 -1.40 13.20
N VAL A 78 -13.56 -1.73 12.36
CA VAL A 78 -12.21 -2.11 12.80
C VAL A 78 -11.17 -1.14 12.30
N ALA A 79 -10.24 -0.74 13.18
CA ALA A 79 -9.09 0.09 12.86
C ALA A 79 -7.78 -0.67 13.18
N PRO A 80 -7.23 -1.46 12.26
CA PRO A 80 -5.90 -2.05 12.45
C PRO A 80 -4.86 -0.96 12.64
N ALA A 81 -4.07 -1.04 13.72
CA ALA A 81 -3.11 -0.02 14.09
C ALA A 81 -1.78 -0.65 14.49
N ASN A 82 -0.73 0.17 14.51
CA ASN A 82 0.55 -0.12 15.10
C ASN A 82 0.85 0.86 16.25
N ARG A 83 1.97 0.66 16.95
CA ARG A 83 2.35 1.53 18.08
C ARG A 83 2.41 3.02 17.70
N GLY A 84 2.87 3.36 16.49
CA GLY A 84 2.97 4.73 16.02
C GLY A 84 1.63 5.42 15.81
N LEU A 85 0.57 4.66 15.51
CA LEU A 85 -0.77 5.18 15.25
C LEU A 85 -1.62 5.40 16.50
N ILE A 86 -1.21 4.88 17.64
CA ILE A 86 -2.02 4.89 18.87
C ILE A 86 -2.40 6.30 19.32
N LYS A 87 -1.45 7.24 19.31
CA LYS A 87 -1.70 8.64 19.64
C LYS A 87 -2.73 9.33 18.74
N HIS A 88 -3.03 8.74 17.59
CA HIS A 88 -3.98 9.25 16.62
C HIS A 88 -5.37 8.61 16.72
N LEU A 89 -5.55 7.54 17.52
CA LEU A 89 -6.82 6.83 17.63
C LEU A 89 -7.89 7.70 18.28
N GLN A 90 -7.63 8.18 19.50
CA GLN A 90 -8.61 8.95 20.27
C GLN A 90 -9.04 10.27 19.59
N PRO A 91 -8.13 11.10 19.03
CA PRO A 91 -8.52 12.29 18.28
C PRO A 91 -9.41 11.98 17.06
N ASN A 92 -9.37 10.73 16.55
CA ASN A 92 -10.19 10.25 15.45
C ASN A 92 -11.45 9.49 15.90
N GLY A 93 -11.84 9.59 17.18
CA GLY A 93 -13.06 8.99 17.73
C GLY A 93 -12.97 7.48 17.98
N ILE A 94 -11.76 6.90 18.05
CA ILE A 94 -11.55 5.48 18.33
C ILE A 94 -11.09 5.33 19.76
N ARG A 95 -11.99 4.84 20.63
CA ARG A 95 -11.77 4.74 22.08
C ARG A 95 -11.50 3.34 22.56
N ASN A 96 -11.99 2.33 21.85
CA ASN A 96 -11.81 0.92 22.21
C ASN A 96 -10.57 0.34 21.52
N LEU A 97 -9.74 -0.38 22.27
CA LEU A 97 -8.51 -0.99 21.78
C LEU A 97 -8.38 -2.43 22.27
N ILE A 98 -8.16 -3.38 21.36
CA ILE A 98 -7.72 -4.74 21.67
C ILE A 98 -6.24 -4.88 21.32
N TYR A 99 -5.43 -5.40 22.23
CA TYR A 99 -3.98 -5.50 22.07
C TYR A 99 -3.39 -6.76 22.72
N ASP A 100 -2.27 -7.24 22.18
CA ASP A 100 -1.49 -8.37 22.72
C ASP A 100 -0.05 -7.98 23.12
N VAL A 101 0.36 -6.74 22.85
CA VAL A 101 1.75 -6.27 23.01
C VAL A 101 2.00 -5.82 24.45
N GLU A 102 3.08 -6.30 25.08
CA GLU A 102 3.45 -5.93 26.44
C GLU A 102 3.91 -4.46 26.56
N GLY A 103 3.75 -3.90 27.76
CA GLY A 103 4.18 -2.54 28.10
C GLY A 103 3.34 -1.43 27.50
N PHE A 104 2.09 -1.72 27.14
CA PHE A 104 1.22 -0.83 26.41
C PHE A 104 0.05 -0.31 27.26
N VAL A 105 -0.10 1.03 27.31
CA VAL A 105 -1.29 1.71 27.86
C VAL A 105 -1.70 2.82 26.90
N ALA A 106 -2.85 2.66 26.22
CA ALA A 106 -3.46 3.77 25.50
C ALA A 106 -4.21 4.67 26.51
N SER A 107 -3.95 5.96 26.47
CA SER A 107 -4.66 6.93 27.29
C SER A 107 -6.07 7.16 26.76
N GLY A 108 -7.08 7.15 27.66
CA GLY A 108 -8.39 7.74 27.39
C GLY A 108 -9.44 6.87 26.73
N GLY A 109 -9.41 5.54 26.88
CA GLY A 109 -10.43 4.63 26.37
C GLY A 109 -10.41 3.27 27.04
N ARG A 110 -11.24 2.33 26.55
CA ARG A 110 -11.28 0.96 27.07
C ARG A 110 -10.19 0.12 26.41
N ASN A 111 -9.17 -0.24 27.17
CA ASN A 111 -8.06 -1.08 26.74
C ASN A 111 -8.31 -2.53 27.15
N ILE A 112 -8.35 -3.43 26.19
CA ILE A 112 -8.68 -4.83 26.39
C ILE A 112 -7.48 -5.66 25.94
N ARG A 113 -6.86 -6.35 26.90
CA ARG A 113 -5.76 -7.25 26.58
C ARG A 113 -6.32 -8.54 26.00
N PHE A 114 -5.85 -8.90 24.83
CA PHE A 114 -6.08 -10.23 24.29
C PHE A 114 -5.22 -11.25 25.04
N ASP A 115 -5.78 -12.41 25.31
CA ASP A 115 -5.07 -13.57 25.82
C ASP A 115 -5.56 -14.87 25.16
N ASN A 116 -4.79 -15.93 25.30
CA ASN A 116 -5.07 -17.21 24.63
C ASN A 116 -6.39 -17.88 25.06
N SER A 117 -7.04 -17.44 26.13
CA SER A 117 -8.36 -17.95 26.52
C SER A 117 -9.48 -17.58 25.53
N TRP A 118 -9.21 -16.63 24.63
CA TRP A 118 -10.14 -16.24 23.57
C TRP A 118 -10.11 -17.23 22.38
N LEU A 119 -9.06 -18.04 22.29
CA LEU A 119 -8.89 -19.03 21.26
C LEU A 119 -9.61 -20.33 21.63
N PRO A 120 -10.01 -21.16 20.64
CA PRO A 120 -10.54 -22.47 20.93
C PRO A 120 -9.46 -23.31 21.63
N PRO A 121 -9.87 -24.23 22.53
CA PRO A 121 -8.92 -25.17 23.12
C PRO A 121 -8.27 -26.00 21.99
N PRO A 122 -7.00 -26.43 22.14
CA PRO A 122 -6.37 -27.31 21.20
C PRO A 122 -7.23 -28.54 20.94
N SER A 123 -7.81 -28.64 19.76
CA SER A 123 -8.67 -29.75 19.36
C SER A 123 -7.89 -30.65 18.43
N SER A 124 -7.92 -31.96 18.66
CA SER A 124 -7.31 -32.98 17.77
C SER A 124 -8.08 -33.18 16.47
N THR A 125 -9.28 -32.61 16.33
CA THR A 125 -10.10 -32.76 15.12
C THR A 125 -10.90 -31.47 14.90
N PRO A 126 -10.80 -30.82 13.72
CA PRO A 126 -11.67 -29.72 13.37
C PRO A 126 -13.13 -30.18 13.44
N THR A 127 -13.85 -29.70 14.41
CA THR A 127 -15.30 -30.02 14.48
C THR A 127 -16.01 -29.12 13.47
N SER A 128 -16.67 -29.73 12.50
CA SER A 128 -17.66 -29.10 11.63
C SER A 128 -18.85 -28.64 12.47
N ARG A 129 -18.66 -27.66 13.38
CA ARG A 129 -19.77 -26.99 14.05
C ARG A 129 -20.59 -26.29 13.00
N ALA A 130 -21.89 -26.58 13.00
CA ALA A 130 -22.83 -25.91 12.12
C ALA A 130 -22.65 -24.40 12.20
N TYR A 131 -22.03 -23.82 11.16
CA TYR A 131 -21.84 -22.38 11.02
C TYR A 131 -23.20 -21.69 11.07
N ARG A 132 -23.48 -21.00 12.15
CA ARG A 132 -24.62 -20.09 12.18
C ARG A 132 -24.21 -18.80 11.48
N ARG A 133 -24.77 -18.58 10.30
CA ARG A 133 -24.58 -17.32 9.58
C ARG A 133 -25.04 -16.17 10.46
N ARG A 134 -24.07 -15.37 10.92
CA ARG A 134 -24.36 -14.04 11.46
C ARG A 134 -24.19 -13.07 10.29
N PRO A 135 -25.22 -12.34 9.87
CA PRO A 135 -25.03 -11.29 8.86
C PRO A 135 -24.02 -10.31 9.42
N VAL A 136 -22.92 -10.12 8.71
CA VAL A 136 -22.01 -9.02 9.04
C VAL A 136 -22.77 -7.72 8.79
N GLY A 137 -22.89 -6.86 9.81
CA GLY A 137 -23.56 -5.58 9.72
C GLY A 137 -22.90 -4.60 8.72
N ASP A 138 -23.38 -3.37 8.63
CA ASP A 138 -22.67 -2.28 7.92
C ASP A 138 -21.48 -1.83 8.78
N VAL A 139 -20.38 -2.58 8.65
CA VAL A 139 -19.14 -2.36 9.39
C VAL A 139 -18.05 -1.86 8.44
N ASP A 140 -17.22 -0.97 8.94
CA ASP A 140 -16.19 -0.33 8.14
C ASP A 140 -14.80 -0.84 8.53
N LEU A 141 -13.86 -0.76 7.58
CA LEU A 141 -12.43 -0.81 7.85
C LEU A 141 -11.89 0.61 7.90
N ILE A 142 -11.15 0.93 8.95
CA ILE A 142 -10.60 2.26 9.16
C ILE A 142 -9.10 2.20 8.98
N TYR A 143 -8.56 2.99 8.05
CA TYR A 143 -7.13 3.11 7.80
C TYR A 143 -6.64 4.49 8.17
N PHE A 144 -5.34 4.57 8.41
CA PHE A 144 -4.62 5.82 8.54
C PHE A 144 -3.65 5.96 7.37
N THR A 145 -3.86 6.96 6.53
CA THR A 145 -2.99 7.26 5.39
C THR A 145 -2.00 8.35 5.76
N SER A 146 -0.76 8.26 5.27
CA SER A 146 0.22 9.33 5.41
C SER A 146 -0.26 10.54 4.61
N GLY A 147 -0.87 11.51 5.29
CA GLY A 147 -1.27 12.77 4.65
C GLY A 147 -0.06 13.58 4.17
N THR A 148 -0.24 14.39 3.13
CA THR A 148 0.78 15.35 2.64
C THR A 148 1.25 16.33 3.72
N THR A 149 0.46 16.51 4.78
CA THR A 149 0.76 17.37 5.96
C THR A 149 1.56 16.65 7.05
N GLY A 150 2.02 15.42 6.84
CA GLY A 150 2.78 14.63 7.82
C GLY A 150 1.94 13.99 8.93
N LEU A 151 0.66 14.37 9.11
CA LEU A 151 -0.25 13.74 10.06
C LEU A 151 -1.09 12.66 9.38
N PRO A 152 -1.26 11.47 10.01
CA PRO A 152 -2.10 10.42 9.46
C PRO A 152 -3.55 10.87 9.32
N LYS A 153 -4.11 10.74 8.11
CA LYS A 153 -5.52 11.02 7.86
C LYS A 153 -6.33 9.74 7.97
N LYS A 154 -7.44 9.82 8.72
CA LYS A 154 -8.42 8.73 8.84
C LYS A 154 -9.16 8.56 7.52
N PHE A 155 -9.12 7.36 6.97
CA PHE A 155 -9.93 6.93 5.85
C PHE A 155 -10.87 5.80 6.30
N VAL A 156 -12.13 5.86 5.88
CA VAL A 156 -13.15 4.86 6.23
C VAL A 156 -13.56 4.12 4.97
N GLN A 157 -13.24 2.84 4.93
CA GLN A 157 -13.62 1.92 3.86
C GLN A 157 -14.93 1.24 4.22
N SER A 158 -16.00 1.56 3.50
CA SER A 158 -17.29 0.91 3.73
C SER A 158 -17.25 -0.58 3.37
N ARG A 159 -18.03 -1.38 4.08
CA ARG A 159 -18.24 -2.80 3.76
C ARG A 159 -18.66 -3.00 2.31
N ARG A 160 -19.64 -2.23 1.83
CA ARG A 160 -20.15 -2.36 0.44
C ARG A 160 -19.04 -2.13 -0.59
N GLY A 161 -18.19 -1.12 -0.36
CA GLY A 161 -17.04 -0.87 -1.22
C GLY A 161 -16.03 -2.01 -1.18
N MET A 162 -15.79 -2.62 -0.01
CA MET A 162 -14.92 -3.80 0.11
C MET A 162 -15.53 -5.02 -0.61
N ASP A 163 -16.80 -5.32 -0.39
CA ASP A 163 -17.48 -6.44 -1.05
C ASP A 163 -17.47 -6.27 -2.59
N ALA A 164 -17.69 -5.05 -3.11
CA ALA A 164 -17.59 -4.76 -4.54
C ALA A 164 -16.14 -4.92 -5.07
N HIS A 165 -15.14 -4.60 -4.26
CA HIS A 165 -13.74 -4.81 -4.59
C HIS A 165 -13.41 -6.31 -4.67
N LEU A 166 -13.82 -7.11 -3.70
CA LEU A 166 -13.48 -8.54 -3.60
C LEU A 166 -14.13 -9.39 -4.70
N LEU A 167 -15.35 -9.07 -5.13
CA LEU A 167 -16.04 -9.80 -6.18
C LEU A 167 -15.26 -9.89 -7.50
N ARG A 168 -14.37 -8.94 -7.79
CA ARG A 168 -13.56 -8.91 -9.01
C ARG A 168 -12.46 -9.96 -9.00
N PHE A 169 -11.97 -10.32 -7.81
CA PHE A 169 -10.88 -11.27 -7.64
C PHE A 169 -11.37 -12.69 -7.37
N ALA A 170 -12.68 -12.89 -7.22
CA ALA A 170 -13.27 -14.21 -6.96
C ALA A 170 -12.95 -15.26 -8.04
N ALA A 171 -12.73 -14.82 -9.28
CA ALA A 171 -12.43 -15.68 -10.43
C ALA A 171 -10.92 -15.78 -10.76
N ASP A 172 -10.03 -15.15 -9.99
CA ASP A 172 -8.59 -15.25 -10.23
C ASP A 172 -8.09 -16.66 -9.88
N ALA A 173 -7.87 -17.48 -10.91
CA ALA A 173 -7.38 -18.85 -10.78
C ALA A 173 -5.85 -18.96 -10.80
N THR A 174 -5.14 -17.88 -11.08
CA THR A 174 -3.70 -17.93 -11.39
C THR A 174 -2.81 -18.06 -10.16
N ARG A 175 -3.20 -17.49 -9.03
CA ARG A 175 -2.42 -17.50 -7.78
C ARG A 175 -2.90 -18.61 -6.87
N GLN A 176 -1.99 -19.28 -6.16
CA GLN A 176 -2.34 -20.25 -5.12
C GLN A 176 -1.95 -19.72 -3.73
N SER A 177 -0.85 -18.99 -3.64
CA SER A 177 -0.34 -18.42 -2.40
C SER A 177 0.29 -17.05 -2.65
N ALA A 178 0.19 -16.16 -1.67
CA ALA A 178 0.79 -14.84 -1.79
C ALA A 178 1.53 -14.42 -0.51
N LEU A 179 2.79 -14.05 -0.66
CA LEU A 179 3.54 -13.33 0.36
C LEU A 179 3.13 -11.86 0.35
N ILE A 180 2.46 -11.43 1.41
CA ILE A 180 2.07 -10.04 1.58
C ILE A 180 3.12 -9.32 2.42
N VAL A 181 3.96 -8.52 1.77
CA VAL A 181 5.06 -7.79 2.42
C VAL A 181 4.56 -6.59 3.20
N SER A 182 3.51 -5.93 2.69
CA SER A 182 2.93 -4.75 3.33
C SER A 182 2.19 -5.07 4.63
N GLY A 183 2.30 -4.17 5.62
CA GLY A 183 1.65 -4.34 6.93
C GLY A 183 0.11 -4.36 6.88
N LEU A 184 -0.50 -4.96 7.89
CA LEU A 184 -1.97 -5.04 8.05
C LEU A 184 -2.62 -3.74 8.56
N THR A 185 -1.85 -2.67 8.75
CA THR A 185 -2.35 -1.35 9.17
C THR A 185 -2.71 -0.43 8.01
N GLY A 186 -2.30 -0.80 6.79
CA GLY A 186 -2.54 -0.06 5.57
C GLY A 186 -3.44 -0.79 4.58
N ALA A 187 -4.08 -0.03 3.69
CA ALA A 187 -5.03 -0.56 2.71
C ALA A 187 -4.41 -1.63 1.80
N LEU A 188 -3.15 -1.47 1.38
CA LEU A 188 -2.49 -2.44 0.50
C LEU A 188 -2.43 -3.84 1.14
N GLY A 189 -1.88 -3.95 2.35
CA GLY A 189 -1.75 -5.23 3.04
C GLY A 189 -3.09 -5.87 3.39
N VAL A 190 -4.06 -5.07 3.86
CA VAL A 190 -5.40 -5.59 4.23
C VAL A 190 -6.19 -6.02 3.00
N ASN A 191 -6.20 -5.22 1.93
CA ASN A 191 -6.98 -5.53 0.74
C ASN A 191 -6.51 -6.83 0.09
N PHE A 192 -5.20 -6.98 -0.17
CA PHE A 192 -4.68 -8.21 -0.75
C PHE A 192 -4.85 -9.42 0.19
N THR A 193 -4.73 -9.24 1.51
CA THR A 193 -5.07 -10.30 2.47
C THR A 193 -6.53 -10.74 2.31
N CYS A 194 -7.47 -9.80 2.23
CA CYS A 194 -8.88 -10.10 2.03
C CYS A 194 -9.15 -10.76 0.66
N GLU A 195 -8.50 -10.30 -0.42
CA GLU A 195 -8.63 -10.87 -1.77
C GLU A 195 -8.20 -12.34 -1.82
N ILE A 196 -7.02 -12.63 -1.27
CA ILE A 196 -6.45 -13.98 -1.24
C ILE A 196 -7.35 -14.92 -0.42
N LEU A 197 -7.75 -14.53 0.79
CA LEU A 197 -8.64 -15.34 1.63
C LEU A 197 -10.05 -15.49 1.04
N TYR A 198 -10.58 -14.44 0.42
CA TYR A 198 -11.88 -14.48 -0.28
C TYR A 198 -11.89 -15.55 -1.37
N SER A 199 -10.79 -15.67 -2.10
CA SER A 199 -10.62 -16.63 -3.20
C SER A 199 -10.24 -18.04 -2.72
N GLY A 200 -10.17 -18.31 -1.42
CA GLY A 200 -9.80 -19.60 -0.85
C GLY A 200 -8.32 -19.95 -1.00
N LYS A 201 -7.47 -18.96 -1.08
CA LYS A 201 -6.02 -19.10 -1.29
C LYS A 201 -5.24 -18.77 -0.03
N THR A 202 -3.94 -19.03 -0.05
CA THR A 202 -3.07 -18.93 1.12
C THR A 202 -2.38 -17.59 1.21
N VAL A 203 -2.53 -16.90 2.34
CA VAL A 203 -1.77 -15.70 2.72
C VAL A 203 -0.50 -16.13 3.46
N CYS A 204 0.65 -15.67 3.00
CA CYS A 204 1.93 -15.90 3.65
C CYS A 204 2.48 -14.59 4.22
N ARG A 205 2.97 -14.61 5.45
CA ARG A 205 3.50 -13.45 6.15
C ARG A 205 4.64 -13.81 7.09
N ALA A 206 5.64 -12.95 7.16
CA ALA A 206 6.73 -13.09 8.12
C ALA A 206 7.15 -11.73 8.70
N PRO A 207 7.74 -11.68 9.89
CA PRO A 207 8.10 -10.43 10.56
C PRO A 207 9.37 -9.79 10.02
N THR A 208 10.26 -10.57 9.40
CA THR A 208 11.56 -10.09 8.90
C THR A 208 11.74 -10.38 7.41
N PRO A 209 12.48 -9.54 6.68
CA PRO A 209 12.79 -9.76 5.27
C PRO A 209 13.41 -11.14 4.99
N GLN A 210 14.30 -11.62 5.86
CA GLN A 210 14.90 -12.94 5.71
C GLN A 210 13.86 -14.05 5.82
N ALA A 211 13.03 -14.04 6.87
CA ALA A 211 11.98 -15.03 7.05
C ALA A 211 10.92 -14.96 5.91
N MET A 212 10.70 -13.79 5.32
CA MET A 212 9.83 -13.65 4.13
C MET A 212 10.38 -14.45 2.94
N LEU A 213 11.67 -14.31 2.62
CA LEU A 213 12.29 -15.06 1.51
C LEU A 213 12.44 -16.55 1.82
N GLU A 214 12.72 -16.92 3.07
CA GLU A 214 12.74 -18.33 3.51
C GLU A 214 11.37 -18.99 3.31
N LEU A 215 10.26 -18.30 3.64
CA LEU A 215 8.91 -18.81 3.41
C LEU A 215 8.63 -19.04 1.92
N VAL A 216 9.14 -18.18 1.02
CA VAL A 216 8.96 -18.35 -0.42
C VAL A 216 9.40 -19.73 -0.88
N GLY A 217 10.60 -20.13 -0.51
CA GLY A 217 11.12 -21.45 -0.89
C GLY A 217 10.48 -22.61 -0.13
N LEU A 218 10.27 -22.44 1.19
CA LEU A 218 9.73 -23.51 2.03
C LEU A 218 8.31 -23.92 1.61
N PHE A 219 7.48 -22.95 1.24
CA PHE A 219 6.09 -23.18 0.87
C PHE A 219 5.80 -22.99 -0.62
N GLN A 220 6.84 -22.84 -1.45
CA GLN A 220 6.73 -22.67 -2.90
C GLN A 220 5.73 -21.57 -3.27
N ILE A 221 5.88 -20.40 -2.64
CA ILE A 221 4.97 -19.27 -2.84
C ILE A 221 5.15 -18.73 -4.26
N ASP A 222 4.03 -18.55 -4.97
CA ASP A 222 4.01 -18.13 -6.38
C ASP A 222 3.92 -16.60 -6.57
N THR A 223 3.36 -15.88 -5.61
CA THR A 223 3.09 -14.44 -5.73
C THR A 223 3.66 -13.65 -4.56
N MET A 224 4.22 -12.47 -4.85
CA MET A 224 4.62 -11.49 -3.85
C MET A 224 3.88 -10.18 -4.06
N VAL A 225 3.43 -9.54 -2.97
CA VAL A 225 2.71 -8.24 -3.02
C VAL A 225 3.35 -7.26 -2.06
N GLY A 226 3.75 -6.09 -2.55
CA GLY A 226 4.37 -5.06 -1.71
C GLY A 226 4.44 -3.69 -2.37
N SER A 227 4.96 -2.71 -1.64
CA SER A 227 5.36 -1.45 -2.26
C SER A 227 6.72 -1.62 -2.97
N PRO A 228 7.04 -0.79 -3.98
CA PRO A 228 8.33 -0.83 -4.65
C PRO A 228 9.53 -0.85 -3.69
N GLN A 229 9.51 0.00 -2.66
CA GLN A 229 10.60 0.08 -1.69
C GLN A 229 10.74 -1.21 -0.85
N GLN A 230 9.63 -1.82 -0.48
CA GLN A 230 9.64 -3.08 0.26
C GLN A 230 10.22 -4.22 -0.60
N VAL A 231 9.82 -4.28 -1.87
CA VAL A 231 10.32 -5.28 -2.81
C VAL A 231 11.81 -5.05 -3.10
N LEU A 232 12.25 -3.80 -3.29
CA LEU A 232 13.68 -3.47 -3.45
C LEU A 232 14.51 -3.84 -2.21
N GLY A 233 13.94 -3.72 -1.01
CA GLY A 233 14.61 -4.18 0.22
C GLY A 233 14.83 -5.69 0.22
N LEU A 234 13.84 -6.47 -0.23
CA LEU A 234 13.97 -7.93 -0.40
C LEU A 234 14.93 -8.29 -1.52
N THR A 235 14.95 -7.53 -2.62
CA THR A 235 15.91 -7.67 -3.72
C THR A 235 17.34 -7.50 -3.21
N ALA A 236 17.58 -6.42 -2.46
CA ALA A 236 18.92 -6.18 -1.88
C ALA A 236 19.35 -7.30 -0.92
N LEU A 237 18.42 -7.82 -0.12
CA LEU A 237 18.73 -8.97 0.75
C LEU A 237 19.07 -10.22 -0.06
N LYS A 238 18.31 -10.53 -1.13
CA LYS A 238 18.61 -11.69 -2.00
C LYS A 238 19.96 -11.57 -2.69
N GLU A 239 20.36 -10.35 -3.09
CA GLU A 239 21.69 -10.10 -3.66
C GLU A 239 22.83 -10.36 -2.64
N LEU A 240 22.61 -9.99 -1.37
CA LEU A 240 23.55 -10.26 -0.26
C LEU A 240 23.52 -11.73 0.19
N ARG A 241 22.40 -12.40 0.02
CA ARG A 241 22.15 -13.78 0.41
C ARG A 241 21.58 -14.58 -0.78
N PRO A 242 22.46 -14.93 -1.76
CA PRO A 242 22.04 -15.68 -2.95
C PRO A 242 21.47 -17.08 -2.64
N ASP A 243 21.75 -17.60 -1.45
CA ASP A 243 21.24 -18.89 -0.95
C ASP A 243 19.73 -18.88 -0.62
N LEU A 244 19.12 -17.69 -0.37
CA LEU A 244 17.70 -17.61 -0.08
C LEU A 244 16.86 -18.02 -1.29
N PRO A 245 15.91 -18.98 -1.14
CA PRO A 245 15.19 -19.53 -2.27
C PRO A 245 14.04 -18.60 -2.70
N VAL A 246 13.97 -18.29 -3.99
CA VAL A 246 12.91 -17.45 -4.60
C VAL A 246 12.38 -18.01 -5.92
N ASP A 247 12.84 -19.19 -6.35
CA ASP A 247 12.59 -19.74 -7.68
C ASP A 247 11.11 -20.07 -7.95
N SER A 248 10.32 -20.23 -6.90
CA SER A 248 8.87 -20.47 -6.99
C SER A 248 8.07 -19.21 -7.37
N LEU A 249 8.64 -18.00 -7.20
CA LEU A 249 7.96 -16.75 -7.52
C LEU A 249 7.71 -16.64 -9.02
N GLN A 250 6.45 -16.52 -9.39
CA GLN A 250 6.00 -16.32 -10.76
C GLN A 250 5.58 -14.87 -11.01
N THR A 251 5.12 -14.16 -9.97
CA THR A 251 4.58 -12.81 -10.11
C THR A 251 4.89 -11.94 -8.90
N ILE A 252 5.32 -10.71 -9.15
CA ILE A 252 5.44 -9.66 -8.13
C ILE A 252 4.46 -8.55 -8.47
N ILE A 253 3.58 -8.19 -7.55
CA ILE A 253 2.63 -7.08 -7.71
C ILE A 253 3.10 -5.92 -6.84
N MET A 254 3.32 -4.78 -7.46
CA MET A 254 3.74 -3.57 -6.77
C MET A 254 2.68 -2.48 -6.88
N ALA A 255 2.44 -1.79 -5.74
CA ALA A 255 1.49 -0.68 -5.65
C ALA A 255 1.91 0.35 -4.61
N GLY A 256 1.34 1.55 -4.69
CA GLY A 256 1.43 2.60 -3.68
C GLY A 256 2.57 3.60 -3.86
N ALA A 257 3.54 3.34 -4.72
CA ALA A 257 4.60 4.29 -5.08
C ALA A 257 5.08 4.03 -6.51
N THR A 258 5.86 4.95 -7.04
CA THR A 258 6.55 4.77 -8.33
C THR A 258 7.91 4.10 -8.12
N ILE A 259 8.43 3.50 -9.17
CA ILE A 259 9.77 2.91 -9.21
C ILE A 259 10.42 3.22 -10.55
N GLY A 260 11.68 3.62 -10.53
CA GLY A 260 12.47 3.85 -11.72
C GLY A 260 12.85 2.55 -12.44
N ARG A 261 13.19 2.65 -13.73
CA ARG A 261 13.54 1.50 -14.59
C ARG A 261 14.61 0.61 -13.97
N ARG A 262 15.70 1.19 -13.44
CA ARG A 262 16.78 0.42 -12.79
C ARG A 262 16.28 -0.47 -11.65
N GLY A 263 15.33 0.05 -10.85
CA GLY A 263 14.73 -0.72 -9.77
C GLY A 263 13.94 -1.93 -10.28
N ILE A 264 13.18 -1.75 -11.36
CA ILE A 264 12.45 -2.84 -12.02
C ILE A 264 13.40 -3.89 -12.58
N ASP A 265 14.42 -3.47 -13.34
CA ASP A 265 15.40 -4.38 -13.96
C ASP A 265 16.12 -5.21 -12.89
N ARG A 266 16.47 -4.58 -11.77
CA ARG A 266 17.09 -5.24 -10.62
C ARG A 266 16.16 -6.27 -9.98
N ILE A 267 14.89 -5.95 -9.77
CA ILE A 267 13.88 -6.89 -9.25
C ILE A 267 13.71 -8.07 -10.20
N ARG A 268 13.59 -7.80 -11.52
CA ARG A 268 13.40 -8.83 -12.55
C ARG A 268 14.58 -9.79 -12.65
N ALA A 269 15.80 -9.29 -12.49
CA ALA A 269 17.00 -10.08 -12.52
C ALA A 269 17.22 -10.94 -11.25
N THR A 270 16.70 -10.47 -10.09
CA THR A 270 17.05 -11.04 -8.78
C THR A 270 15.94 -11.89 -8.16
N LEU A 271 14.68 -11.46 -8.29
CA LEU A 271 13.56 -12.12 -7.61
C LEU A 271 12.61 -12.83 -8.57
N CYS A 272 12.03 -12.13 -9.53
CA CYS A 272 11.01 -12.69 -10.42
C CYS A 272 10.88 -11.85 -11.68
N ARG A 273 10.80 -12.51 -12.84
CA ARG A 273 10.73 -11.86 -14.14
C ARG A 273 9.43 -11.09 -14.37
N THR A 274 8.30 -11.62 -13.90
CA THR A 274 7.00 -10.99 -14.09
C THR A 274 6.72 -10.01 -12.95
N VAL A 275 6.78 -8.73 -13.28
CA VAL A 275 6.46 -7.63 -12.36
C VAL A 275 5.23 -6.90 -12.87
N ILE A 276 4.19 -6.80 -12.04
CA ILE A 276 2.95 -6.08 -12.33
C ILE A 276 2.97 -4.76 -11.59
N ASN A 277 2.83 -3.67 -12.33
CA ASN A 277 2.58 -2.36 -11.74
C ASN A 277 1.08 -2.15 -11.56
N ALA A 278 0.67 -1.66 -10.38
CA ALA A 278 -0.73 -1.39 -10.05
C ALA A 278 -0.90 0.06 -9.56
N TYR A 279 -1.58 0.88 -10.34
CA TYR A 279 -1.94 2.24 -9.96
C TYR A 279 -3.23 2.24 -9.14
N THR A 280 -3.10 2.54 -7.87
CA THR A 280 -4.17 2.44 -6.88
C THR A 280 -4.20 3.63 -5.94
N SER A 281 -5.37 3.87 -5.34
CA SER A 281 -5.48 4.69 -4.13
C SER A 281 -6.20 3.94 -3.02
N THR A 282 -6.03 4.40 -1.78
CA THR A 282 -6.80 3.88 -0.65
C THR A 282 -8.29 4.14 -0.83
N GLU A 283 -8.64 5.31 -1.38
CA GLU A 283 -9.99 5.82 -1.52
C GLU A 283 -10.79 5.10 -2.61
N ALA A 284 -10.21 4.96 -3.79
CA ALA A 284 -10.92 4.48 -4.97
C ALA A 284 -10.36 3.14 -5.52
N SER A 285 -9.34 2.54 -4.88
CA SER A 285 -8.75 1.26 -5.27
C SER A 285 -8.02 1.31 -6.62
N LEU A 286 -7.95 0.18 -7.31
CA LEU A 286 -7.20 -0.05 -8.54
C LEU A 286 -7.87 0.63 -9.73
N ALA A 287 -7.16 1.57 -10.37
CA ALA A 287 -7.58 2.26 -11.57
C ALA A 287 -6.89 1.74 -12.84
N ALA A 288 -5.60 1.38 -12.75
CA ALA A 288 -4.86 0.83 -13.88
C ALA A 288 -3.82 -0.19 -13.43
N LEU A 289 -3.51 -1.16 -14.28
CA LEU A 289 -2.48 -2.17 -14.04
C LEU A 289 -1.88 -2.67 -15.36
N ALA A 290 -0.63 -3.10 -15.31
CA ALA A 290 0.01 -3.85 -16.40
C ALA A 290 1.19 -4.67 -15.89
N PRO A 291 1.50 -5.81 -16.55
CA PRO A 291 2.87 -6.33 -16.57
C PRO A 291 3.82 -5.26 -17.10
N TYR A 292 4.97 -5.11 -16.44
CA TYR A 292 5.88 -4.00 -16.73
C TYR A 292 6.41 -4.04 -18.17
N ASP A 293 6.62 -5.21 -18.72
CA ASP A 293 7.07 -5.41 -20.12
C ASP A 293 6.11 -4.81 -21.18
N LEU A 294 4.81 -4.70 -20.85
CA LEU A 294 3.83 -4.10 -21.77
C LEU A 294 3.81 -2.56 -21.73
N ILE A 295 4.43 -1.97 -20.72
CA ILE A 295 4.49 -0.51 -20.56
C ILE A 295 5.94 0.01 -20.53
N GLU A 296 6.90 -0.89 -20.74
CA GLU A 296 8.32 -0.55 -20.78
C GLU A 296 8.61 0.40 -21.96
N GLY A 297 9.37 1.47 -21.68
CA GLY A 297 9.71 2.49 -22.69
C GLY A 297 8.66 3.57 -22.90
N ILE A 298 7.47 3.47 -22.26
CA ILE A 298 6.44 4.53 -22.29
C ILE A 298 6.62 5.41 -21.04
N PRO A 299 7.03 6.68 -21.20
CA PRO A 299 7.28 7.56 -20.06
C PRO A 299 6.04 7.74 -19.18
N GLY A 300 6.20 7.56 -17.88
CA GLY A 300 5.11 7.73 -16.91
C GLY A 300 4.03 6.65 -16.92
N ALA A 301 4.10 5.64 -17.81
CA ALA A 301 3.07 4.61 -17.89
C ALA A 301 2.88 3.85 -16.58
N VAL A 302 1.63 3.72 -16.16
CA VAL A 302 1.25 2.99 -14.93
C VAL A 302 0.39 1.76 -15.23
N GLY A 303 -0.13 1.62 -16.44
CA GLY A 303 -0.86 0.44 -16.88
C GLY A 303 -2.09 0.76 -17.72
N PHE A 304 -2.75 -0.29 -18.18
CA PHE A 304 -4.04 -0.18 -18.86
C PHE A 304 -5.14 0.11 -17.83
N VAL A 305 -6.10 0.93 -18.22
CA VAL A 305 -7.27 1.21 -17.37
C VAL A 305 -8.01 -0.11 -17.08
N ALA A 306 -8.25 -0.37 -15.81
CA ALA A 306 -8.92 -1.59 -15.38
C ALA A 306 -10.38 -1.63 -15.91
N PRO A 307 -10.90 -2.80 -16.33
CA PRO A 307 -12.23 -2.91 -16.95
C PRO A 307 -13.41 -2.38 -16.11
N TRP A 308 -13.21 -2.28 -14.80
CA TRP A 308 -14.20 -1.76 -13.85
C TRP A 308 -13.97 -0.30 -13.46
N ALA A 309 -12.91 0.33 -13.96
CA ALA A 309 -12.57 1.71 -13.66
C ALA A 309 -12.96 2.60 -14.84
N GLU A 310 -13.47 3.76 -14.53
CA GLU A 310 -13.58 4.85 -15.50
C GLU A 310 -12.51 5.87 -15.15
N VAL A 311 -11.67 6.23 -16.11
CA VAL A 311 -10.60 7.21 -15.95
C VAL A 311 -10.82 8.32 -16.96
N GLU A 312 -10.76 9.55 -16.52
CA GLU A 312 -10.78 10.74 -17.36
C GLU A 312 -9.61 11.66 -17.03
N ILE A 313 -9.12 12.32 -18.07
CA ILE A 313 -8.15 13.39 -17.96
C ILE A 313 -8.86 14.70 -18.23
N VAL A 314 -8.76 15.68 -17.33
CA VAL A 314 -9.51 16.91 -17.41
C VAL A 314 -8.65 18.16 -17.27
N ASP A 315 -9.10 19.27 -17.83
CA ASP A 315 -8.52 20.59 -17.60
C ASP A 315 -8.90 21.16 -16.21
N ASN A 316 -8.41 22.38 -15.91
CA ASN A 316 -8.72 23.06 -14.64
C ASN A 316 -10.21 23.42 -14.48
N ALA A 317 -10.99 23.45 -15.56
CA ALA A 317 -12.42 23.68 -15.54
C ALA A 317 -13.22 22.37 -15.40
N GLY A 318 -12.57 21.22 -15.42
CA GLY A 318 -13.17 19.90 -15.31
C GLY A 318 -13.65 19.33 -16.65
N ASN A 319 -13.29 19.91 -17.78
CA ASN A 319 -13.64 19.41 -19.10
C ASN A 319 -12.64 18.35 -19.55
N PRO A 320 -13.10 17.22 -20.15
CA PRO A 320 -12.22 16.22 -20.70
C PRO A 320 -11.27 16.78 -21.77
N VAL A 321 -10.01 16.32 -21.75
CA VAL A 321 -9.01 16.67 -22.77
C VAL A 321 -8.72 15.46 -23.69
N PRO A 322 -8.26 15.70 -24.92
CA PRO A 322 -7.88 14.63 -25.84
C PRO A 322 -6.76 13.73 -25.30
N ASN A 323 -6.72 12.49 -25.78
CA ASN A 323 -5.61 11.57 -25.49
C ASN A 323 -4.26 12.20 -25.85
N GLY A 324 -3.20 11.81 -25.13
CA GLY A 324 -1.85 12.37 -25.27
C GLY A 324 -1.65 13.75 -24.67
N ARG A 325 -2.72 14.42 -24.22
CA ARG A 325 -2.63 15.73 -23.56
C ARG A 325 -2.66 15.57 -22.03
N ASP A 326 -1.67 16.17 -21.37
CA ASP A 326 -1.62 16.20 -19.91
C ASP A 326 -2.75 17.02 -19.32
N GLY A 327 -3.35 16.49 -18.25
CA GLY A 327 -4.39 17.12 -17.45
C GLY A 327 -4.50 16.48 -16.09
N ILE A 328 -5.48 16.90 -15.31
CA ILE A 328 -5.77 16.35 -13.99
C ILE A 328 -6.43 14.99 -14.17
N ILE A 329 -5.86 13.96 -13.54
CA ILE A 329 -6.44 12.63 -13.52
C ILE A 329 -7.61 12.61 -12.55
N ARG A 330 -8.76 12.10 -13.02
CA ARG A 330 -9.87 11.70 -12.17
C ARG A 330 -10.34 10.30 -12.54
N TYR A 331 -10.80 9.55 -11.55
CA TYR A 331 -11.36 8.25 -11.84
C TYR A 331 -12.43 7.83 -10.84
N ARG A 332 -13.24 6.85 -11.22
CA ARG A 332 -14.23 6.22 -10.36
C ARG A 332 -14.17 4.70 -10.51
N THR A 333 -14.43 4.02 -9.42
CA THR A 333 -14.53 2.57 -9.37
C THR A 333 -15.75 2.18 -8.52
N PRO A 334 -16.26 0.95 -8.62
CA PRO A 334 -17.35 0.48 -7.73
C PRO A 334 -17.02 0.51 -6.23
N ARG A 335 -15.73 0.62 -5.87
CA ARG A 335 -15.30 0.78 -4.48
C ARG A 335 -15.48 2.22 -3.97
N PHE A 336 -15.34 3.19 -4.85
CA PHE A 336 -15.51 4.59 -4.49
C PHE A 336 -17.00 4.86 -4.31
N SER A 337 -17.43 4.82 -3.05
CA SER A 337 -18.79 5.18 -2.64
C SER A 337 -18.66 6.22 -1.54
N PRO A 338 -19.30 7.38 -1.68
CA PRO A 338 -19.43 8.32 -0.57
C PRO A 338 -20.17 7.65 0.59
N LYS A 339 -19.98 8.17 1.80
CA LYS A 339 -20.61 7.67 3.04
C LYS A 339 -22.14 7.49 2.98
N SER A 340 -22.82 8.09 1.99
CA SER A 340 -24.27 8.04 1.82
C SER A 340 -24.83 6.76 1.20
N GLY A 341 -23.99 5.82 0.78
CA GLY A 341 -24.44 4.53 0.20
C GLY A 341 -25.10 4.63 -1.18
N ALA A 342 -25.24 5.81 -1.75
CA ALA A 342 -25.65 5.99 -3.14
C ALA A 342 -24.45 5.73 -4.06
N VAL A 343 -24.66 5.00 -5.17
CA VAL A 343 -23.72 5.02 -6.30
C VAL A 343 -23.73 6.46 -6.79
N THR A 344 -22.64 7.18 -6.53
CA THR A 344 -22.57 8.59 -6.94
C THR A 344 -21.79 8.67 -8.23
N ASP A 345 -22.21 9.61 -9.09
CA ASP A 345 -21.45 10.07 -10.25
C ASP A 345 -20.22 10.89 -9.84
N GLN A 346 -19.77 10.75 -8.59
CA GLN A 346 -18.64 11.51 -8.08
C GLN A 346 -17.32 10.91 -8.55
N TRP A 347 -16.49 11.77 -9.08
CA TRP A 347 -15.12 11.47 -9.46
C TRP A 347 -14.19 11.59 -8.25
N PHE A 348 -13.27 10.65 -8.13
CA PHE A 348 -12.15 10.75 -7.23
C PHE A 348 -10.98 11.42 -7.94
N TYR A 349 -10.38 12.40 -7.29
CA TYR A 349 -9.20 13.12 -7.74
C TYR A 349 -7.99 12.72 -6.89
N PRO A 350 -7.08 11.88 -7.40
CA PRO A 350 -5.90 11.43 -6.65
C PRO A 350 -4.88 12.56 -6.42
N GLY A 351 -5.04 13.68 -7.12
CA GLY A 351 -4.08 14.78 -7.15
C GLY A 351 -2.92 14.52 -8.10
N ASP A 352 -3.07 13.59 -9.03
CA ASP A 352 -2.08 13.27 -10.05
C ASP A 352 -2.40 13.97 -11.38
N ILE A 353 -1.36 14.24 -12.17
CA ILE A 353 -1.43 14.79 -13.51
C ILE A 353 -0.92 13.74 -14.48
N GLY A 354 -1.55 13.62 -15.64
CA GLY A 354 -1.14 12.65 -16.66
C GLY A 354 -2.05 12.69 -17.87
N HIS A 355 -1.92 11.67 -18.71
CA HIS A 355 -2.70 11.51 -19.93
C HIS A 355 -3.06 10.04 -20.16
N LEU A 356 -4.01 9.80 -21.04
CA LEU A 356 -4.28 8.51 -21.64
C LEU A 356 -3.63 8.48 -23.03
N THR A 357 -2.98 7.37 -23.36
CA THR A 357 -2.56 7.12 -24.75
C THR A 357 -3.74 6.65 -25.59
N ASP A 358 -3.61 6.65 -26.91
CA ASP A 358 -4.66 6.14 -27.82
C ASP A 358 -4.94 4.64 -27.62
N ASP A 359 -3.96 3.90 -27.11
CA ASP A 359 -4.09 2.47 -26.77
C ASP A 359 -4.69 2.24 -25.35
N GLY A 360 -5.11 3.30 -24.65
CA GLY A 360 -5.74 3.21 -23.34
C GLY A 360 -4.79 2.98 -22.17
N ILE A 361 -3.50 3.28 -22.34
CA ILE A 361 -2.52 3.26 -21.24
C ILE A 361 -2.60 4.57 -20.47
N LEU A 362 -2.76 4.48 -19.16
CA LEU A 362 -2.65 5.62 -18.26
C LEU A 362 -1.19 5.95 -17.99
N CYS A 363 -0.81 7.19 -18.25
CA CYS A 363 0.51 7.76 -17.93
C CYS A 363 0.36 8.81 -16.85
N VAL A 364 1.19 8.73 -15.81
CA VAL A 364 1.25 9.70 -14.71
C VAL A 364 2.56 10.47 -14.80
N VAL A 365 2.47 11.77 -15.06
CA VAL A 365 3.65 12.65 -15.22
C VAL A 365 4.04 13.38 -13.94
N GLY A 366 3.14 13.46 -12.95
CA GLY A 366 3.45 14.10 -11.67
C GLY A 366 2.24 14.26 -10.77
N ARG A 367 2.43 15.01 -9.68
CA ARG A 367 1.36 15.43 -8.77
C ARG A 367 1.06 16.91 -8.90
N THR A 368 -0.18 17.27 -8.69
CA THR A 368 -0.59 18.69 -8.65
C THR A 368 0.13 19.46 -7.55
N SER A 369 0.45 18.81 -6.42
CA SER A 369 1.21 19.37 -5.30
C SER A 369 2.70 19.49 -5.54
N ASP A 370 3.23 18.79 -6.54
CA ASP A 370 4.67 18.64 -6.79
C ASP A 370 5.09 19.33 -8.11
N VAL A 371 4.17 20.10 -8.71
CA VAL A 371 4.48 20.99 -9.83
C VAL A 371 5.28 22.17 -9.33
N ILE A 372 6.42 22.40 -9.92
CA ILE A 372 7.34 23.52 -9.62
C ILE A 372 7.11 24.59 -10.69
N ASN A 373 6.74 25.80 -10.29
CA ASN A 373 6.45 26.88 -11.23
C ASN A 373 7.58 27.94 -11.21
N ILE A 374 8.47 27.84 -12.17
CA ILE A 374 9.61 28.76 -12.30
C ILE A 374 9.28 29.80 -13.38
N GLY A 375 8.92 31.01 -12.95
CA GLY A 375 8.65 32.11 -13.88
C GLY A 375 7.53 31.81 -14.91
N GLY A 376 6.55 30.98 -14.57
CA GLY A 376 5.45 30.58 -15.46
C GLY A 376 5.68 29.24 -16.18
N VAL A 377 6.91 28.70 -16.13
CA VAL A 377 7.21 27.36 -16.67
C VAL A 377 6.88 26.32 -15.61
N LYS A 378 6.00 25.37 -15.94
CA LYS A 378 5.63 24.26 -15.07
C LYS A 378 6.59 23.09 -15.26
N ILE A 379 7.29 22.72 -14.20
CA ILE A 379 8.21 21.57 -14.16
C ILE A 379 7.61 20.51 -13.27
N TYR A 380 7.51 19.29 -13.76
CA TYR A 380 7.08 18.14 -12.97
C TYR A 380 8.30 17.54 -12.26
N ALA A 381 8.28 17.56 -10.93
CA ALA A 381 9.40 17.05 -10.11
C ALA A 381 9.78 15.62 -10.51
N ARG A 382 8.79 14.77 -10.82
CA ARG A 382 9.01 13.39 -11.23
C ARG A 382 9.86 13.26 -12.50
N ASN A 383 9.63 14.10 -13.50
CA ASN A 383 10.42 14.07 -14.75
C ASN A 383 11.90 14.36 -14.48
N ILE A 384 12.16 15.28 -13.55
CA ILE A 384 13.52 15.58 -13.11
C ILE A 384 14.13 14.41 -12.34
N GLU A 385 13.37 13.80 -11.44
CA GLU A 385 13.80 12.63 -10.65
C GLU A 385 14.15 11.46 -11.55
N GLU A 386 13.26 11.08 -12.47
CA GLU A 386 13.48 9.99 -13.44
C GLU A 386 14.70 10.25 -14.31
N LEU A 387 14.89 11.48 -14.76
CA LEU A 387 16.06 11.87 -15.53
C LEU A 387 17.34 11.70 -14.73
N VAL A 388 17.39 12.26 -13.52
CA VAL A 388 18.58 12.25 -12.68
C VAL A 388 18.92 10.81 -12.25
N GLU A 389 17.94 9.97 -12.01
CA GLU A 389 18.11 8.55 -11.71
C GLU A 389 18.65 7.72 -12.88
N THR A 390 18.63 8.24 -14.14
CA THR A 390 19.33 7.57 -15.26
C THR A 390 20.83 7.68 -15.19
N MET A 391 21.38 8.61 -14.38
CA MET A 391 22.82 8.83 -14.25
C MET A 391 23.45 7.73 -13.39
N GLU A 392 24.59 7.19 -13.81
CA GLU A 392 25.25 6.04 -13.16
C GLU A 392 25.63 6.29 -11.69
N ASP A 393 26.02 7.53 -11.39
CA ASP A 393 26.46 7.98 -10.06
C ASP A 393 25.29 8.18 -9.09
N VAL A 394 24.05 8.13 -9.56
CA VAL A 394 22.85 8.38 -8.76
C VAL A 394 22.09 7.09 -8.49
N ARG A 395 21.86 6.83 -7.21
CA ARG A 395 21.03 5.74 -6.76
C ARG A 395 19.56 6.14 -6.68
N GLU A 396 19.29 7.33 -6.13
CA GLU A 396 17.95 7.88 -5.94
C GLU A 396 17.99 9.39 -6.10
N ALA A 397 16.92 9.98 -6.60
CA ALA A 397 16.75 11.42 -6.70
C ALA A 397 15.39 11.88 -6.20
N ALA A 398 15.33 13.10 -5.67
CA ALA A 398 14.08 13.76 -5.35
C ALA A 398 14.17 15.26 -5.65
N ALA A 399 13.18 15.78 -6.36
CA ALA A 399 13.10 17.19 -6.74
C ALA A 399 11.98 17.90 -5.98
N CYS A 400 12.18 19.16 -5.63
CA CYS A 400 11.17 19.99 -5.00
C CYS A 400 11.32 21.47 -5.36
N GLY A 401 10.20 22.18 -5.35
CA GLY A 401 10.19 23.64 -5.47
C GLY A 401 10.38 24.30 -4.10
N VAL A 402 11.36 25.19 -3.97
CA VAL A 402 11.60 26.00 -2.77
C VAL A 402 11.52 27.46 -3.16
N LYS A 403 10.78 28.26 -2.38
CA LYS A 403 10.66 29.69 -2.64
C LYS A 403 11.86 30.43 -2.09
N ASP A 404 12.45 31.29 -2.90
CA ASP A 404 13.49 32.21 -2.48
C ASP A 404 12.91 33.39 -1.65
N ALA A 405 13.80 34.31 -1.23
CA ALA A 405 13.42 35.48 -0.45
C ALA A 405 12.45 36.43 -1.19
N ALA A 406 12.42 36.40 -2.52
CA ALA A 406 11.48 37.15 -3.35
C ALA A 406 10.17 36.44 -3.59
N GLY A 407 10.01 35.19 -3.07
CA GLY A 407 8.84 34.37 -3.25
C GLY A 407 8.79 33.63 -4.58
N VAL A 408 9.88 33.66 -5.37
CA VAL A 408 10.00 32.93 -6.63
C VAL A 408 10.37 31.48 -6.35
N GLU A 409 9.66 30.54 -6.98
CA GLU A 409 9.93 29.13 -6.83
C GLU A 409 11.17 28.71 -7.61
N GLN A 410 12.05 27.95 -6.98
CA GLN A 410 13.30 27.43 -7.51
C GLN A 410 13.31 25.91 -7.48
N LEU A 411 13.92 25.26 -8.48
CA LEU A 411 14.11 23.82 -8.52
C LEU A 411 15.32 23.42 -7.70
N TRP A 412 15.07 22.66 -6.64
CA TRP A 412 16.08 22.01 -5.82
C TRP A 412 16.02 20.50 -6.01
N VAL A 413 17.19 19.88 -6.15
CA VAL A 413 17.30 18.42 -6.32
C VAL A 413 18.18 17.84 -5.23
N ALA A 414 17.70 16.81 -4.55
CA ALA A 414 18.49 15.98 -3.65
C ALA A 414 18.80 14.65 -4.32
N VAL A 415 20.04 14.20 -4.23
CA VAL A 415 20.50 12.92 -4.77
C VAL A 415 21.12 12.07 -3.68
N VAL A 416 20.84 10.78 -3.72
CA VAL A 416 21.55 9.76 -2.97
C VAL A 416 22.52 9.11 -3.93
N PRO A 417 23.84 9.20 -3.70
CA PRO A 417 24.82 8.73 -4.65
C PRO A 417 24.95 7.19 -4.67
N ASN A 418 25.41 6.69 -5.80
CA ASN A 418 25.84 5.30 -5.95
C ASN A 418 27.36 5.24 -5.83
N GLY A 419 27.86 5.32 -4.59
CA GLY A 419 29.28 5.46 -4.29
C GLY A 419 29.70 6.91 -4.05
N THR A 420 30.98 7.24 -4.33
CA THR A 420 31.50 8.60 -4.17
C THR A 420 31.15 9.42 -5.40
N VAL A 421 30.61 10.63 -5.20
CA VAL A 421 30.25 11.56 -6.29
C VAL A 421 30.82 12.93 -6.05
N ASP A 422 31.29 13.58 -7.13
CA ASP A 422 31.57 15.01 -7.13
C ASP A 422 30.25 15.76 -7.40
N GLY A 423 29.73 16.43 -6.36
CA GLY A 423 28.47 17.15 -6.42
C GLY A 423 28.44 18.28 -7.45
N GLU A 424 29.55 19.02 -7.63
CA GLU A 424 29.63 20.10 -8.61
C GLU A 424 29.64 19.58 -10.05
N ALA A 425 30.39 18.51 -10.29
CA ALA A 425 30.39 17.84 -11.60
C ALA A 425 29.03 17.27 -11.93
N LEU A 426 28.34 16.67 -10.94
CA LEU A 426 27.00 16.14 -11.10
C LEU A 426 25.97 17.26 -11.37
N LYS A 427 26.06 18.39 -10.61
CA LYS A 427 25.20 19.56 -10.83
C LYS A 427 25.34 20.09 -12.25
N ALA A 428 26.56 20.23 -12.74
CA ALA A 428 26.84 20.70 -14.10
C ALA A 428 26.24 19.74 -15.16
N ARG A 429 26.37 18.43 -14.97
CA ARG A 429 25.79 17.42 -15.88
C ARG A 429 24.26 17.50 -15.92
N ILE A 430 23.63 17.65 -14.76
CA ILE A 430 22.16 17.78 -14.67
C ILE A 430 21.71 19.08 -15.33
N GLN A 431 22.40 20.20 -15.08
CA GLN A 431 22.09 21.50 -15.69
C GLN A 431 22.24 21.49 -17.21
N ALA A 432 23.19 20.74 -17.74
CA ALA A 432 23.41 20.61 -19.19
C ALA A 432 22.33 19.81 -19.91
N HIS A 433 21.52 19.04 -19.17
CA HIS A 433 20.48 18.22 -19.79
C HIS A 433 19.31 19.10 -20.31
N PRO A 434 18.84 18.89 -21.57
CA PRO A 434 17.81 19.72 -22.18
C PRO A 434 16.51 19.83 -21.36
N GLY A 435 16.11 18.76 -20.64
CA GLY A 435 14.91 18.73 -19.80
C GLY A 435 15.02 19.52 -18.48
N VAL A 436 16.21 19.98 -18.13
CA VAL A 436 16.48 20.70 -16.87
C VAL A 436 17.12 22.06 -17.13
N SER A 437 17.69 22.26 -18.34
CA SER A 437 18.53 23.40 -18.72
C SER A 437 18.01 24.74 -18.16
N GLY A 438 18.87 25.41 -17.37
CA GLY A 438 18.60 26.71 -16.79
C GLY A 438 17.62 26.76 -15.61
N HIS A 439 17.04 25.64 -15.20
CA HIS A 439 16.04 25.62 -14.12
C HIS A 439 16.55 25.07 -12.79
N LEU A 440 17.60 24.23 -12.77
CA LEU A 440 18.20 23.72 -11.53
C LEU A 440 18.94 24.83 -10.78
N SER A 441 18.45 25.15 -9.59
CA SER A 441 19.10 26.16 -8.72
C SER A 441 20.11 25.49 -7.79
N GLU A 442 19.71 24.45 -7.06
CA GLU A 442 20.57 23.77 -6.10
C GLU A 442 20.54 22.25 -6.23
N LEU A 443 21.71 21.63 -6.01
CA LEU A 443 21.89 20.18 -5.89
C LEU A 443 22.45 19.84 -4.52
N PHE A 444 21.83 18.88 -3.86
CA PHE A 444 22.25 18.38 -2.55
C PHE A 444 22.59 16.89 -2.64
N VAL A 445 23.77 16.52 -2.17
CA VAL A 445 24.13 15.11 -1.98
C VAL A 445 23.78 14.72 -0.55
N VAL A 446 22.87 13.78 -0.39
CA VAL A 446 22.35 13.34 0.92
C VAL A 446 22.55 11.82 1.10
N PRO A 447 22.74 11.34 2.34
CA PRO A 447 22.91 9.91 2.57
C PRO A 447 21.63 9.10 2.31
N GLU A 448 20.47 9.72 2.54
CA GLU A 448 19.16 9.11 2.34
C GLU A 448 18.06 10.15 2.12
N LEU A 449 16.98 9.77 1.47
CA LEU A 449 15.79 10.60 1.31
C LEU A 449 14.78 10.33 2.43
N PRO A 450 14.09 11.35 2.98
CA PRO A 450 13.08 11.16 4.02
C PRO A 450 11.85 10.42 3.45
N ARG A 451 11.48 9.30 4.08
CA ARG A 451 10.41 8.42 3.59
C ARG A 451 9.34 8.18 4.65
N GLY A 452 8.15 7.86 4.20
CA GLY A 452 7.05 7.34 5.01
C GLY A 452 7.05 5.81 5.07
N ASP A 453 6.08 5.24 5.80
CA ASP A 453 5.97 3.78 6.09
C ASP A 453 5.90 2.89 4.83
N LEU A 454 5.38 3.40 3.72
CA LEU A 454 5.33 2.71 2.42
C LEU A 454 6.55 3.01 1.53
N GLY A 455 7.59 3.67 2.07
CA GLY A 455 8.80 4.01 1.34
C GLY A 455 8.67 5.23 0.42
N LYS A 456 7.53 5.92 0.41
CA LYS A 456 7.31 7.13 -0.40
C LYS A 456 8.10 8.31 0.17
N VAL A 457 8.81 9.06 -0.70
CA VAL A 457 9.53 10.28 -0.31
C VAL A 457 8.56 11.33 0.24
N GLN A 458 8.85 11.85 1.43
CA GLN A 458 8.08 12.89 2.09
C GLN A 458 8.62 14.28 1.68
N LYS A 459 8.04 14.85 0.62
CA LYS A 459 8.51 16.12 0.03
C LYS A 459 8.55 17.29 1.03
N VAL A 460 7.63 17.34 2.00
CA VAL A 460 7.64 18.38 3.05
C VAL A 460 8.89 18.27 3.91
N ARG A 461 9.18 17.05 4.42
CA ARG A 461 10.39 16.79 5.21
C ARG A 461 11.67 16.99 4.38
N LEU A 462 11.61 16.66 3.08
CA LEU A 462 12.73 16.91 2.18
C LEU A 462 13.02 18.42 2.10
N LYS A 463 12.01 19.26 1.88
CA LYS A 463 12.19 20.72 1.84
C LYS A 463 12.76 21.24 3.15
N GLU A 464 12.25 20.82 4.29
CA GLU A 464 12.75 21.21 5.62
C GLU A 464 14.24 20.83 5.80
N LEU A 465 14.60 19.60 5.40
CA LEU A 465 15.97 19.11 5.42
C LEU A 465 16.89 19.99 4.57
N LEU A 466 16.52 20.26 3.31
CA LEU A 466 17.35 21.00 2.38
C LEU A 466 17.49 22.48 2.78
N ILE A 467 16.43 23.11 3.28
CA ILE A 467 16.48 24.47 3.83
C ILE A 467 17.44 24.54 5.02
N GLY A 468 17.41 23.51 5.89
CA GLY A 468 18.34 23.43 7.02
C GLY A 468 19.81 23.33 6.59
N LEU A 469 20.09 22.64 5.49
CA LEU A 469 21.46 22.53 4.96
C LEU A 469 22.00 23.87 4.42
N VAL A 470 21.17 24.69 3.79
CA VAL A 470 21.57 26.04 3.30
C VAL A 470 21.80 27.02 4.45
N GLY A 471 21.01 26.91 5.53
CA GLY A 471 21.13 27.81 6.70
C GLY A 471 22.33 27.50 7.60
N THR A 472 23.06 26.41 7.37
CA THR A 472 24.25 26.00 8.11
C THR A 472 25.57 26.25 7.36
N THR A 473 25.51 26.69 6.11
CA THR A 473 26.66 27.19 5.31
C THR A 473 26.69 28.70 5.28
#